data_6c7ab3b3bcf877ac7043b375ab720603
#
_entry.id   6c7ab3b3bcf877ac7043b375ab720603
#
_cell.length_a   1.000
_cell.length_b   1.000
_cell.length_c   1.000
_cell.angle_alpha   90.00
_cell.angle_beta   90.00
_cell.angle_gamma   90.00
#
_symmetry.space_group_name_H-M   'P 1'
#
loop_
_entity.id
_entity.type
_entity.pdbx_description
1 polymer ?
#
loop_
_entity_poly.entity_id
_entity_poly.type
_entity_poly.pdbx_seq_one_letter_code
_entity_poly.pdbx_strand_id
1 'polypeptide(L)'
;MGEIVPILHGYIQRLKTRWPRDIVTLGLAALAAGITAVFRWVARQQDLDACTPEFIGLLLLAGILYVIGVFWVERYRLGTAALLIILVSAVLFRVTLLPAHSTPSDDVYRYQWDGRVQRAHLNPYVVFPNSPGLEWLQNPDHPEPPAEESPTIYPPLSELAYRLIETVPGYKRVSTILDLGCVVVLMFLLGAMKQPLHRVLAYAWNPTVLIAFAMSGHFDSLAIFTFLVALFFLVTNRPALSMGALALSFLSKFFPVLLLVTFLKRVRLAHVGLFAALIFAFYIAYLDAGLHLLDGARNYARDWVNNGSLFHLLRHVAGSRVGGELIAALVLLAAIGYLAKKQAPPLLASLVLTGGVLLLSPTAYPWYFTWSIPFLCFYPSGAWLLMSVTSVLGYTPAISYGAGEPLKHSLLMLSLEYGPVYVWLAYHWWVARRTELSPGLEEVGLSAAGTQRQFAE
;
A
#
# COMPACT_ATOMS: atom_id res chain seq x y z
N MET A 1 -17.90 -10.70 11.57
CA MET A 1 -16.50 -10.51 11.12
C MET A 1 -15.46 -10.99 12.15
N GLY A 2 -15.77 -11.11 13.43
CA GLY A 2 -14.86 -11.68 14.43
C GLY A 2 -14.58 -13.18 14.29
N GLU A 3 -15.42 -13.93 13.59
CA GLU A 3 -15.29 -15.38 13.41
C GLU A 3 -14.75 -15.81 12.04
N ILE A 4 -14.67 -14.89 11.05
CA ILE A 4 -14.21 -15.23 9.68
C ILE A 4 -12.69 -15.44 9.65
N VAL A 5 -11.93 -14.69 10.43
CA VAL A 5 -10.47 -14.82 10.53
C VAL A 5 -10.07 -16.15 11.19
N PRO A 6 -10.74 -16.64 12.26
CA PRO A 6 -10.48 -17.96 12.85
C PRO A 6 -10.80 -19.13 11.93
N ILE A 7 -11.86 -19.07 11.10
CA ILE A 7 -12.27 -20.16 10.23
C ILE A 7 -11.25 -20.41 9.13
N LEU A 8 -10.80 -19.38 8.42
CA LEU A 8 -9.72 -19.50 7.43
C LEU A 8 -8.39 -19.92 8.08
N HIS A 9 -8.08 -19.38 9.25
CA HIS A 9 -6.87 -19.73 9.99
C HIS A 9 -6.91 -21.20 10.50
N GLY A 10 -8.06 -21.66 10.98
CA GLY A 10 -8.26 -23.04 11.42
C GLY A 10 -8.22 -24.06 10.27
N TYR A 11 -8.75 -23.70 9.10
CA TYR A 11 -8.73 -24.58 7.92
C TYR A 11 -7.32 -24.74 7.35
N ILE A 12 -6.56 -23.66 7.25
CA ILE A 12 -5.16 -23.66 6.79
C ILE A 12 -4.24 -24.38 7.80
N GLN A 13 -4.47 -24.23 9.10
CA GLN A 13 -3.67 -24.94 10.12
C GLN A 13 -3.86 -26.45 10.12
N ARG A 14 -5.06 -26.96 9.81
CA ARG A 14 -5.34 -28.40 9.76
C ARG A 14 -4.69 -29.12 8.59
N LEU A 15 -4.25 -28.38 7.56
CA LEU A 15 -3.71 -28.94 6.32
C LEU A 15 -2.19 -28.75 6.13
N LYS A 16 -1.41 -28.41 7.18
CA LYS A 16 0.05 -28.29 7.02
C LYS A 16 0.66 -29.63 6.64
N THR A 17 0.89 -29.84 5.35
CA THR A 17 1.58 -31.02 4.82
C THR A 17 3.02 -31.08 5.34
N ARG A 18 3.44 -32.28 5.73
CA ARG A 18 4.80 -32.55 6.18
C ARG A 18 5.70 -32.92 4.99
N TRP A 19 5.99 -31.93 4.15
CA TRP A 19 7.08 -32.11 3.19
C TRP A 19 8.43 -31.93 3.91
N PRO A 20 9.51 -32.61 3.44
CA PRO A 20 10.86 -32.36 3.92
C PRO A 20 11.20 -30.87 3.85
N ARG A 21 11.77 -30.32 4.92
CA ARG A 21 12.07 -28.88 5.03
C ARG A 21 12.97 -28.40 3.91
N ASP A 22 13.88 -29.25 3.43
CA ASP A 22 14.81 -28.90 2.37
C ASP A 22 14.12 -28.70 1.03
N ILE A 23 13.16 -29.57 0.68
CA ILE A 23 12.34 -29.43 -0.54
C ILE A 23 11.51 -28.15 -0.49
N VAL A 24 10.91 -27.85 0.66
CA VAL A 24 10.12 -26.62 0.85
C VAL A 24 11.01 -25.38 0.73
N THR A 25 12.21 -25.41 1.27
CA THR A 25 13.17 -24.32 1.19
C THR A 25 13.71 -24.14 -0.24
N LEU A 26 13.98 -25.22 -0.96
CA LEU A 26 14.38 -25.19 -2.37
C LEU A 26 13.27 -24.64 -3.27
N GLY A 27 12.02 -24.99 -3.02
CA GLY A 27 10.87 -24.44 -3.74
C GLY A 27 10.78 -22.91 -3.58
N LEU A 28 10.99 -22.40 -2.36
CA LEU A 28 11.01 -20.98 -2.09
C LEU A 28 12.19 -20.27 -2.78
N ALA A 29 13.37 -20.90 -2.81
CA ALA A 29 14.54 -20.40 -3.53
C ALA A 29 14.30 -20.36 -5.06
N ALA A 30 13.61 -21.35 -5.61
CA ALA A 30 13.24 -21.38 -7.03
C ALA A 30 12.26 -20.24 -7.38
N LEU A 31 11.26 -19.96 -6.53
CA LEU A 31 10.37 -18.81 -6.70
C LEU A 31 11.14 -17.49 -6.66
N ALA A 32 12.08 -17.33 -5.70
CA ALA A 32 12.92 -16.14 -5.62
C ALA A 32 13.79 -15.96 -6.86
N ALA A 33 14.36 -17.04 -7.39
CA ALA A 33 15.14 -17.01 -8.62
C ALA A 33 14.28 -16.61 -9.84
N GLY A 34 13.06 -17.15 -9.94
CA GLY A 34 12.10 -16.78 -10.99
C GLY A 34 11.73 -15.29 -10.94
N ILE A 35 11.40 -14.76 -9.76
CA ILE A 35 11.09 -13.33 -9.58
C ILE A 35 12.34 -12.47 -9.92
N THR A 36 13.55 -12.90 -9.49
CA THR A 36 14.79 -12.20 -9.85
C THR A 36 15.01 -12.14 -11.36
N ALA A 37 14.72 -13.24 -12.08
CA ALA A 37 14.86 -13.29 -13.53
C ALA A 37 13.90 -12.30 -14.20
N VAL A 38 12.64 -12.24 -13.75
CA VAL A 38 11.64 -11.28 -14.23
C VAL A 38 12.12 -9.84 -13.98
N PHE A 39 12.57 -9.51 -12.75
CA PHE A 39 13.02 -8.15 -12.45
C PHE A 39 14.31 -7.76 -13.17
N ARG A 40 15.20 -8.71 -13.46
CA ARG A 40 16.37 -8.47 -14.33
C ARG A 40 15.94 -8.12 -15.75
N TRP A 41 14.86 -8.72 -16.24
CA TRP A 41 14.33 -8.38 -17.54
C TRP A 41 13.71 -6.97 -17.52
N VAL A 42 12.88 -6.67 -16.53
CA VAL A 42 12.31 -5.32 -16.34
C VAL A 42 13.43 -4.26 -16.25
N ALA A 43 14.48 -4.51 -15.49
CA ALA A 43 15.58 -3.56 -15.30
C ALA A 43 16.43 -3.32 -16.57
N ARG A 44 16.31 -4.16 -17.58
CA ARG A 44 17.01 -4.00 -18.88
C ARG A 44 16.22 -3.17 -19.89
N GLN A 45 14.94 -2.93 -19.66
CA GLN A 45 14.11 -2.11 -20.53
C GLN A 45 14.59 -0.65 -20.46
N GLN A 46 14.93 -0.07 -21.61
CA GLN A 46 15.43 1.32 -21.69
C GLN A 46 14.30 2.32 -21.91
N ASP A 47 13.23 1.87 -22.57
CA ASP A 47 12.05 2.66 -22.88
C ASP A 47 10.81 1.87 -22.44
N LEU A 48 10.31 2.19 -21.24
CA LEU A 48 9.15 1.52 -20.68
C LEU A 48 7.84 2.02 -21.28
N ASP A 49 7.81 3.21 -21.85
CA ASP A 49 6.61 3.73 -22.50
C ASP A 49 6.33 2.94 -23.78
N ALA A 50 7.37 2.65 -24.58
CA ALA A 50 7.26 1.78 -25.75
C ALA A 50 6.99 0.31 -25.39
N CYS A 51 7.45 -0.15 -24.22
CA CYS A 51 7.37 -1.54 -23.78
C CYS A 51 6.30 -1.76 -22.68
N THR A 52 5.36 -0.82 -22.48
CA THR A 52 4.35 -0.91 -21.39
C THR A 52 3.58 -2.24 -21.37
N PRO A 53 3.11 -2.82 -22.48
CA PRO A 53 2.41 -4.12 -22.45
C PRO A 53 3.29 -5.27 -21.93
N GLU A 54 4.57 -5.31 -22.34
CA GLU A 54 5.54 -6.31 -21.88
C GLU A 54 5.84 -6.12 -20.41
N PHE A 55 6.04 -4.89 -19.96
CA PHE A 55 6.23 -4.53 -18.57
C PHE A 55 5.07 -5.01 -17.70
N ILE A 56 3.82 -4.73 -18.08
CA ILE A 56 2.62 -5.21 -17.38
C ILE A 56 2.59 -6.75 -17.33
N GLY A 57 2.87 -7.42 -18.45
CA GLY A 57 2.91 -8.88 -18.52
C GLY A 57 3.97 -9.49 -17.58
N LEU A 58 5.15 -8.89 -17.53
CA LEU A 58 6.22 -9.30 -16.61
C LEU A 58 5.85 -9.09 -15.14
N LEU A 59 5.18 -7.99 -14.81
CA LEU A 59 4.73 -7.73 -13.44
C LEU A 59 3.60 -8.68 -13.02
N LEU A 60 2.68 -9.02 -13.93
CA LEU A 60 1.67 -10.05 -13.67
C LEU A 60 2.33 -11.41 -13.42
N LEU A 61 3.37 -11.78 -14.19
CA LEU A 61 4.13 -13.00 -13.96
C LEU A 61 4.84 -13.00 -12.61
N ALA A 62 5.52 -11.89 -12.25
CA ALA A 62 6.10 -11.73 -10.91
C ALA A 62 5.04 -11.82 -9.82
N GLY A 63 3.85 -11.25 -10.05
CA GLY A 63 2.69 -11.33 -9.18
C GLY A 63 2.19 -12.74 -8.96
N ILE A 64 2.11 -13.56 -9.99
CA ILE A 64 1.75 -14.98 -9.88
C ILE A 64 2.77 -15.72 -9.01
N LEU A 65 4.07 -15.57 -9.28
CA LEU A 65 5.13 -16.20 -8.49
C LEU A 65 5.10 -15.73 -7.03
N TYR A 66 4.85 -14.45 -6.79
CA TYR A 66 4.68 -13.87 -5.46
C TYR A 66 3.48 -14.50 -4.72
N VAL A 67 2.31 -14.58 -5.35
CA VAL A 67 1.11 -15.18 -4.74
C VAL A 67 1.36 -16.64 -4.40
N ILE A 68 2.03 -17.41 -5.28
CA ILE A 68 2.47 -18.77 -4.96
C ILE A 68 3.35 -18.77 -3.73
N GLY A 69 4.31 -17.82 -3.62
CA GLY A 69 5.18 -17.66 -2.44
C GLY A 69 4.43 -17.38 -1.15
N VAL A 70 3.39 -16.53 -1.18
CA VAL A 70 2.54 -16.26 -0.02
C VAL A 70 1.78 -17.53 0.41
N PHE A 71 1.15 -18.25 -0.54
CA PHE A 71 0.49 -19.51 -0.23
C PHE A 71 1.49 -20.57 0.28
N TRP A 72 2.71 -20.58 -0.23
CA TRP A 72 3.78 -21.46 0.23
C TRP A 72 4.11 -21.25 1.70
N VAL A 73 4.26 -19.99 2.11
CA VAL A 73 4.52 -19.61 3.52
C VAL A 73 3.35 -20.00 4.45
N GLU A 74 2.12 -19.85 4.00
CA GLU A 74 0.94 -20.23 4.80
C GLU A 74 0.75 -21.76 4.88
N ARG A 75 1.16 -22.49 3.84
CA ARG A 75 0.92 -23.94 3.70
C ARG A 75 1.96 -24.79 4.42
N TYR A 76 3.22 -24.40 4.42
CA TYR A 76 4.32 -25.22 4.88
C TYR A 76 4.95 -24.72 6.19
N ARG A 77 5.60 -25.65 6.91
CA ARG A 77 6.42 -25.30 8.08
C ARG A 77 7.81 -24.90 7.61
N LEU A 78 8.17 -23.65 7.76
CA LEU A 78 9.43 -23.07 7.32
C LEU A 78 10.43 -22.99 8.49
N GLY A 79 11.71 -23.19 8.18
CA GLY A 79 12.84 -23.02 9.11
C GLY A 79 13.56 -21.69 8.89
N THR A 80 14.63 -21.47 9.64
CA THR A 80 15.46 -20.24 9.57
C THR A 80 16.05 -20.02 8.18
N ALA A 81 16.47 -21.09 7.48
CA ALA A 81 17.00 -20.98 6.12
C ALA A 81 15.98 -20.35 5.14
N ALA A 82 14.70 -20.73 5.24
CA ALA A 82 13.65 -20.11 4.42
C ALA A 82 13.45 -18.64 4.75
N LEU A 83 13.54 -18.24 6.03
CA LEU A 83 13.49 -16.82 6.41
C LEU A 83 14.66 -16.05 5.82
N LEU A 84 15.87 -16.61 5.85
CA LEU A 84 17.05 -15.99 5.24
C LEU A 84 16.86 -15.82 3.72
N ILE A 85 16.31 -16.82 3.01
CA ILE A 85 15.98 -16.70 1.59
C ILE A 85 15.01 -15.54 1.36
N ILE A 86 13.96 -15.42 2.17
CA ILE A 86 12.99 -14.32 2.06
C ILE A 86 13.69 -12.96 2.19
N LEU A 87 14.53 -12.79 3.20
CA LEU A 87 15.18 -11.51 3.48
C LEU A 87 16.28 -11.17 2.46
N VAL A 88 17.12 -12.15 2.09
CA VAL A 88 18.18 -11.95 1.10
C VAL A 88 17.59 -11.63 -0.27
N SER A 89 16.56 -12.36 -0.70
CA SER A 89 15.90 -12.06 -1.99
C SER A 89 15.14 -10.74 -1.96
N ALA A 90 14.56 -10.33 -0.82
CA ALA A 90 13.96 -9.03 -0.68
C ALA A 90 14.96 -7.88 -0.97
N VAL A 91 16.18 -8.00 -0.47
CA VAL A 91 17.28 -7.05 -0.79
C VAL A 91 17.69 -7.18 -2.25
N LEU A 92 17.88 -8.41 -2.74
CA LEU A 92 18.30 -8.67 -4.12
C LEU A 92 17.33 -8.09 -5.15
N PHE A 93 16.01 -8.23 -4.95
CA PHE A 93 14.99 -7.66 -5.84
C PHE A 93 15.13 -6.15 -5.94
N ARG A 94 15.29 -5.46 -4.80
CA ARG A 94 15.45 -4.00 -4.74
C ARG A 94 16.72 -3.53 -5.44
N VAL A 95 17.84 -4.19 -5.14
CA VAL A 95 19.12 -3.88 -5.81
C VAL A 95 19.04 -4.11 -7.32
N THR A 96 18.31 -5.14 -7.76
CA THR A 96 18.09 -5.42 -9.18
C THR A 96 17.28 -4.31 -9.87
N LEU A 97 16.28 -3.72 -9.19
CA LEU A 97 15.40 -2.71 -9.76
C LEU A 97 15.94 -1.27 -9.62
N LEU A 98 16.87 -1.01 -8.69
CA LEU A 98 17.42 0.33 -8.48
C LEU A 98 17.97 1.00 -9.76
N PRO A 99 18.68 0.33 -10.69
CA PRO A 99 19.17 0.94 -11.92
C PRO A 99 18.12 1.10 -13.02
N ALA A 100 16.93 0.50 -12.89
CA ALA A 100 15.87 0.59 -13.89
C ALA A 100 15.35 2.03 -14.05
N HIS A 101 14.70 2.34 -15.17
CA HIS A 101 14.01 3.62 -15.36
C HIS A 101 12.88 3.81 -14.36
N SER A 102 12.53 5.06 -14.02
CA SER A 102 11.50 5.37 -13.02
C SER A 102 10.07 5.18 -13.53
N THR A 103 9.88 5.13 -14.82
CA THR A 103 8.58 4.97 -15.50
C THR A 103 7.87 3.66 -15.10
N PRO A 104 6.56 3.58 -15.26
CA PRO A 104 5.66 4.53 -15.91
C PRO A 104 5.13 5.66 -14.98
N SER A 105 5.86 6.07 -13.98
CA SER A 105 5.52 7.21 -13.12
C SER A 105 6.65 8.22 -13.10
N ASP A 106 6.31 9.47 -13.29
CA ASP A 106 7.19 10.62 -13.33
C ASP A 106 7.16 11.48 -12.04
N ASP A 107 6.43 11.05 -11.01
CA ASP A 107 6.31 11.75 -9.72
C ASP A 107 7.66 12.13 -9.11
N VAL A 108 8.71 11.32 -9.32
CA VAL A 108 10.06 11.57 -8.81
C VAL A 108 10.65 12.87 -9.33
N TYR A 109 10.27 13.30 -10.54
CA TYR A 109 10.70 14.58 -11.11
C TYR A 109 9.99 15.76 -10.45
N ARG A 110 8.74 15.56 -10.00
CA ARG A 110 8.04 16.54 -9.17
C ARG A 110 8.71 16.70 -7.79
N TYR A 111 9.09 15.62 -7.14
CA TYR A 111 9.86 15.68 -5.88
C TYR A 111 11.17 16.42 -6.06
N GLN A 112 11.86 16.18 -7.17
CA GLN A 112 13.11 16.84 -7.50
C GLN A 112 12.91 18.34 -7.72
N TRP A 113 11.83 18.74 -8.41
CA TRP A 113 11.48 20.14 -8.63
C TRP A 113 11.15 20.85 -7.31
N ASP A 114 10.26 20.29 -6.49
CA ASP A 114 9.91 20.83 -5.15
C ASP A 114 11.16 20.98 -4.27
N GLY A 115 12.09 20.02 -4.33
CA GLY A 115 13.38 20.10 -3.63
C GLY A 115 14.28 21.23 -4.15
N ARG A 116 14.33 21.49 -5.46
CA ARG A 116 15.05 22.63 -6.07
C ARG A 116 14.47 23.97 -5.64
N VAL A 117 13.14 24.10 -5.66
CA VAL A 117 12.41 25.28 -5.18
C VAL A 117 12.86 25.65 -3.76
N GLN A 118 12.88 24.67 -2.85
CA GLN A 118 13.25 24.92 -1.46
C GLN A 118 14.76 25.24 -1.28
N ARG A 119 15.65 24.66 -2.10
CA ARG A 119 17.08 25.02 -2.10
C ARG A 119 17.29 26.44 -2.62
N ALA A 120 16.42 26.90 -3.50
CA ALA A 120 16.38 28.30 -3.98
C ALA A 120 15.71 29.27 -2.98
N HIS A 121 15.37 28.80 -1.76
CA HIS A 121 14.67 29.57 -0.74
C HIS A 121 13.27 30.06 -1.14
N LEU A 122 12.62 29.33 -2.07
CA LEU A 122 11.24 29.57 -2.45
C LEU A 122 10.31 28.59 -1.72
N ASN A 123 9.03 28.96 -1.59
CA ASN A 123 8.04 28.15 -0.90
C ASN A 123 7.26 27.29 -1.90
N PRO A 124 7.35 25.92 -1.84
CA PRO A 124 6.69 25.01 -2.78
C PRO A 124 5.17 25.02 -2.67
N TYR A 125 4.60 25.59 -1.60
CA TYR A 125 3.16 25.78 -1.44
C TYR A 125 2.62 27.02 -2.16
N VAL A 126 3.50 27.85 -2.72
CA VAL A 126 3.14 29.11 -3.42
C VAL A 126 3.47 29.02 -4.90
N VAL A 127 4.64 28.47 -5.22
CA VAL A 127 5.13 28.40 -6.60
C VAL A 127 4.91 26.99 -7.18
N PHE A 128 4.81 26.91 -8.50
CA PHE A 128 4.64 25.68 -9.26
C PHE A 128 5.49 25.70 -10.54
N PRO A 129 5.71 24.55 -11.22
CA PRO A 129 6.66 24.47 -12.33
C PRO A 129 6.45 25.50 -13.45
N ASN A 130 5.22 25.81 -13.80
CA ASN A 130 4.88 26.83 -14.82
C ASN A 130 4.80 28.26 -14.27
N SER A 131 5.27 28.52 -13.04
CA SER A 131 5.34 29.88 -12.51
C SER A 131 6.34 30.72 -13.34
N PRO A 132 5.93 31.93 -13.81
CA PRO A 132 6.80 32.78 -14.63
C PRO A 132 8.13 33.09 -13.95
N GLY A 133 9.23 33.00 -14.70
CA GLY A 133 10.58 33.32 -14.21
C GLY A 133 11.26 32.21 -13.41
N LEU A 134 10.68 30.99 -13.37
CA LEU A 134 11.24 29.83 -12.68
C LEU A 134 11.76 28.73 -13.62
N GLU A 135 11.87 29.03 -14.92
CA GLU A 135 12.33 28.08 -15.95
C GLU A 135 13.73 27.53 -15.65
N TRP A 136 14.57 28.32 -14.97
CA TRP A 136 15.92 27.91 -14.54
C TRP A 136 15.95 26.84 -13.45
N LEU A 137 14.81 26.56 -12.78
CA LEU A 137 14.66 25.48 -11.80
C LEU A 137 14.28 24.16 -12.44
N GLN A 138 13.83 24.17 -13.69
CA GLN A 138 13.43 22.94 -14.41
C GLN A 138 14.62 22.00 -14.60
N ASN A 139 14.33 20.70 -14.69
CA ASN A 139 15.34 19.73 -15.04
C ASN A 139 15.56 19.73 -16.56
N PRO A 140 16.78 19.95 -17.08
CA PRO A 140 17.03 19.91 -18.52
C PRO A 140 16.64 18.58 -19.17
N ASP A 141 16.79 17.46 -18.45
CA ASP A 141 16.46 16.12 -18.94
C ASP A 141 14.96 15.78 -18.82
N HIS A 142 14.22 16.57 -18.04
CA HIS A 142 12.77 16.41 -17.82
C HIS A 142 12.14 17.75 -17.47
N PRO A 143 11.91 18.62 -18.45
CA PRO A 143 11.49 20.01 -18.22
C PRO A 143 10.05 20.14 -17.68
N GLU A 144 9.18 19.15 -17.95
CA GLU A 144 7.76 19.18 -17.60
C GLU A 144 7.45 18.17 -16.47
N PRO A 145 7.71 18.53 -15.20
CA PRO A 145 7.33 17.64 -14.09
C PRO A 145 5.81 17.58 -13.90
N PRO A 146 5.24 16.49 -13.35
CA PRO A 146 3.79 16.35 -13.17
C PRO A 146 3.19 17.50 -12.36
N ALA A 147 1.90 17.81 -12.64
CA ALA A 147 1.14 18.87 -11.99
C ALA A 147 1.81 20.27 -12.10
N GLU A 148 2.27 20.59 -13.30
CA GLU A 148 3.04 21.81 -13.61
C GLU A 148 2.29 23.13 -13.32
N GLU A 149 0.94 23.12 -13.26
CA GLU A 149 0.10 24.27 -12.96
C GLU A 149 -0.41 24.32 -11.51
N SER A 150 0.14 23.47 -10.62
CA SER A 150 -0.31 23.39 -9.23
C SER A 150 0.83 23.42 -8.23
N PRO A 151 0.69 24.15 -7.11
CA PRO A 151 1.61 24.04 -5.98
C PRO A 151 1.69 22.60 -5.44
N THR A 152 2.68 22.34 -4.58
CA THR A 152 2.87 21.01 -4.02
C THR A 152 1.63 20.50 -3.27
N ILE A 153 1.38 19.19 -3.42
CA ILE A 153 0.34 18.45 -2.67
C ILE A 153 0.92 17.75 -1.43
N TYR A 154 2.26 17.73 -1.29
CA TYR A 154 2.93 16.93 -0.28
C TYR A 154 3.02 17.68 1.06
N PRO A 155 2.86 16.95 2.19
CA PRO A 155 3.01 17.54 3.51
C PRO A 155 4.48 17.87 3.86
N PRO A 156 4.72 18.72 4.88
CA PRO A 156 6.02 19.30 5.18
C PRO A 156 7.20 18.33 5.39
N LEU A 157 6.98 17.13 5.93
CA LEU A 157 8.09 16.20 6.13
C LEU A 157 8.60 15.63 4.80
N SER A 158 7.70 15.35 3.86
CA SER A 158 8.10 14.98 2.49
C SER A 158 8.83 16.12 1.80
N GLU A 159 8.34 17.34 1.92
CA GLU A 159 8.97 18.52 1.36
C GLU A 159 10.40 18.75 1.92
N LEU A 160 10.58 18.62 3.24
CA LEU A 160 11.90 18.68 3.86
C LEU A 160 12.83 17.56 3.38
N ALA A 161 12.30 16.35 3.17
CA ALA A 161 13.08 15.26 2.59
C ALA A 161 13.48 15.56 1.14
N TYR A 162 12.58 16.14 0.33
CA TYR A 162 12.87 16.53 -1.05
C TYR A 162 13.99 17.58 -1.13
N ARG A 163 13.99 18.53 -0.20
CA ARG A 163 15.07 19.52 -0.10
C ARG A 163 16.46 18.90 0.08
N LEU A 164 16.55 17.75 0.78
CA LEU A 164 17.80 17.06 1.09
C LEU A 164 18.29 16.16 -0.02
N ILE A 165 17.44 15.83 -1.00
CA ILE A 165 17.76 14.88 -2.07
C ILE A 165 17.81 15.63 -3.41
N GLU A 166 18.91 15.41 -4.16
CA GLU A 166 19.14 16.20 -5.39
C GLU A 166 18.86 15.42 -6.68
N THR A 167 19.04 14.10 -6.65
CA THR A 167 19.07 13.28 -7.84
C THR A 167 17.99 12.19 -7.83
N VAL A 168 17.45 11.83 -9.00
CA VAL A 168 16.50 10.72 -9.15
C VAL A 168 17.04 9.42 -8.52
N PRO A 169 18.30 8.99 -8.76
CA PRO A 169 18.85 7.84 -8.04
C PRO A 169 18.92 8.02 -6.52
N GLY A 170 19.01 9.26 -6.04
CA GLY A 170 18.95 9.61 -4.61
C GLY A 170 17.58 9.29 -4.03
N TYR A 171 16.50 9.76 -4.68
CA TYR A 171 15.12 9.45 -4.28
C TYR A 171 14.86 7.95 -4.24
N LYS A 172 15.25 7.21 -5.28
CA LYS A 172 15.11 5.75 -5.35
C LYS A 172 15.83 5.03 -4.20
N ARG A 173 17.06 5.45 -3.88
CA ARG A 173 17.83 4.87 -2.77
C ARG A 173 17.17 5.16 -1.42
N VAL A 174 16.75 6.39 -1.16
CA VAL A 174 16.10 6.75 0.10
C VAL A 174 14.77 6.02 0.25
N SER A 175 13.93 6.00 -0.79
CA SER A 175 12.67 5.25 -0.80
C SER A 175 12.90 3.75 -0.54
N THR A 176 13.94 3.15 -1.15
CA THR A 176 14.31 1.75 -0.94
C THR A 176 14.77 1.48 0.50
N ILE A 177 15.56 2.38 1.11
CA ILE A 177 16.01 2.25 2.50
C ILE A 177 14.81 2.29 3.46
N LEU A 178 13.88 3.22 3.25
CA LEU A 178 12.65 3.32 4.03
C LEU A 178 11.77 2.07 3.88
N ASP A 179 11.65 1.55 2.68
CA ASP A 179 10.93 0.33 2.36
C ASP A 179 11.57 -0.92 3.01
N LEU A 180 12.88 -1.05 3.01
CA LEU A 180 13.58 -2.08 3.79
C LEU A 180 13.37 -1.87 5.30
N GLY A 181 13.29 -0.62 5.75
CA GLY A 181 12.86 -0.26 7.10
C GLY A 181 11.47 -0.79 7.43
N CYS A 182 10.52 -0.73 6.47
CA CYS A 182 9.19 -1.34 6.63
C CYS A 182 9.30 -2.85 6.84
N VAL A 183 10.14 -3.57 6.08
CA VAL A 183 10.38 -5.02 6.28
C VAL A 183 10.86 -5.30 7.71
N VAL A 184 11.82 -4.51 8.22
CA VAL A 184 12.34 -4.66 9.58
C VAL A 184 11.26 -4.40 10.63
N VAL A 185 10.50 -3.32 10.52
CA VAL A 185 9.42 -2.99 11.48
C VAL A 185 8.31 -4.03 11.42
N LEU A 186 7.97 -4.57 10.25
CA LEU A 186 7.00 -5.66 10.10
C LEU A 186 7.47 -6.93 10.80
N MET A 187 8.76 -7.27 10.75
CA MET A 187 9.30 -8.40 11.51
C MET A 187 9.15 -8.20 13.03
N PHE A 188 9.43 -6.98 13.54
CA PHE A 188 9.20 -6.65 14.95
C PHE A 188 7.70 -6.72 15.33
N LEU A 189 6.80 -6.22 14.46
CA LEU A 189 5.36 -6.30 14.66
C LEU A 189 4.87 -7.76 14.68
N LEU A 190 5.32 -8.58 13.72
CA LEU A 190 5.01 -10.02 13.67
C LEU A 190 5.47 -10.71 14.95
N GLY A 191 6.70 -10.45 15.40
CA GLY A 191 7.24 -10.97 16.66
C GLY A 191 6.43 -10.53 17.88
N ALA A 192 6.12 -9.23 18.02
CA ALA A 192 5.31 -8.68 19.10
C ALA A 192 3.90 -9.29 19.16
N MET A 193 3.33 -9.63 17.99
CA MET A 193 2.02 -10.29 17.88
C MET A 193 2.11 -11.82 17.85
N LYS A 194 3.28 -12.41 18.10
CA LYS A 194 3.51 -13.87 18.09
C LYS A 194 3.09 -14.54 16.78
N GLN A 195 3.23 -13.84 15.65
CA GLN A 195 2.95 -14.36 14.31
C GLN A 195 4.23 -14.91 13.67
N PRO A 196 4.12 -15.87 12.73
CA PRO A 196 5.28 -16.41 12.00
C PRO A 196 6.02 -15.30 11.22
N LEU A 197 7.33 -15.14 11.47
CA LEU A 197 8.15 -14.09 10.80
C LEU A 197 8.19 -14.24 9.28
N HIS A 198 8.06 -15.47 8.76
CA HIS A 198 8.03 -15.74 7.31
C HIS A 198 6.89 -15.03 6.57
N ARG A 199 5.83 -14.62 7.28
CA ARG A 199 4.72 -13.84 6.72
C ARG A 199 5.15 -12.47 6.18
N VAL A 200 6.33 -11.99 6.59
CA VAL A 200 6.92 -10.77 6.02
C VAL A 200 7.09 -10.86 4.50
N LEU A 201 7.15 -12.07 3.91
CA LEU A 201 7.15 -12.29 2.48
C LEU A 201 6.00 -11.57 1.77
N ALA A 202 4.81 -11.51 2.39
CA ALA A 202 3.63 -10.85 1.80
C ALA A 202 3.87 -9.36 1.47
N TYR A 203 4.76 -8.69 2.20
CA TYR A 203 5.22 -7.35 1.89
C TYR A 203 6.53 -7.35 1.10
N ALA A 204 7.52 -8.10 1.60
CA ALA A 204 8.90 -8.03 1.15
C ALA A 204 9.12 -8.45 -0.33
N TRP A 205 8.24 -9.34 -0.85
CA TRP A 205 8.31 -9.85 -2.23
C TRP A 205 7.21 -9.28 -3.14
N ASN A 206 6.36 -8.39 -2.64
CA ASN A 206 5.24 -7.88 -3.41
C ASN A 206 5.73 -7.02 -4.59
N PRO A 207 5.39 -7.35 -5.85
CA PRO A 207 5.89 -6.62 -7.03
C PRO A 207 5.51 -5.14 -7.03
N THR A 208 4.27 -4.81 -6.61
CA THR A 208 3.80 -3.40 -6.55
C THR A 208 4.63 -2.58 -5.57
N VAL A 209 5.00 -3.13 -4.41
CA VAL A 209 5.91 -2.48 -3.45
C VAL A 209 7.29 -2.24 -4.06
N LEU A 210 7.84 -3.26 -4.73
CA LEU A 210 9.18 -3.21 -5.31
C LEU A 210 9.28 -2.21 -6.46
N ILE A 211 8.27 -2.19 -7.33
CA ILE A 211 8.19 -1.22 -8.43
C ILE A 211 8.00 0.19 -7.87
N ALA A 212 7.05 0.39 -6.95
CA ALA A 212 6.78 1.71 -6.39
C ALA A 212 8.03 2.34 -5.75
N PHE A 213 8.81 1.57 -4.98
CA PHE A 213 9.86 2.15 -4.14
C PHE A 213 11.25 2.01 -4.73
N ALA A 214 11.65 0.84 -5.20
CA ALA A 214 12.99 0.63 -5.72
C ALA A 214 13.13 1.11 -7.19
N MET A 215 12.10 0.95 -8.00
CA MET A 215 12.14 1.33 -9.40
C MET A 215 11.72 2.79 -9.60
N SER A 216 10.52 3.18 -9.14
CA SER A 216 9.94 4.51 -9.38
C SER A 216 10.32 5.56 -8.34
N GLY A 217 10.77 5.16 -7.13
CA GLY A 217 11.22 6.09 -6.09
C GLY A 217 10.10 6.84 -5.37
N HIS A 218 8.86 6.28 -5.34
CA HIS A 218 7.74 6.91 -4.64
C HIS A 218 8.01 7.06 -3.15
N PHE A 219 7.71 8.24 -2.61
CA PHE A 219 7.94 8.60 -1.22
C PHE A 219 6.84 8.14 -0.26
N ASP A 220 5.87 7.39 -0.73
CA ASP A 220 4.89 6.67 0.09
C ASP A 220 5.56 5.73 1.11
N SER A 221 6.77 5.24 0.80
CA SER A 221 7.59 4.46 1.72
C SER A 221 7.86 5.18 3.05
N LEU A 222 8.04 6.51 3.06
CA LEU A 222 8.22 7.30 4.28
C LEU A 222 6.96 7.29 5.15
N ALA A 223 5.79 7.49 4.54
CA ALA A 223 4.52 7.47 5.25
C ALA A 223 4.20 6.08 5.81
N ILE A 224 4.43 5.01 5.02
CA ILE A 224 4.20 3.63 5.45
C ILE A 224 5.18 3.25 6.56
N PHE A 225 6.46 3.57 6.43
CA PHE A 225 7.47 3.29 7.45
C PHE A 225 7.10 3.91 8.80
N THR A 226 6.84 5.22 8.81
CA THR A 226 6.49 5.94 10.03
C THR A 226 5.14 5.48 10.60
N PHE A 227 4.18 5.07 9.75
CA PHE A 227 2.93 4.48 10.20
C PHE A 227 3.12 3.11 10.86
N LEU A 228 3.94 2.24 10.27
CA LEU A 228 4.28 0.94 10.88
C LEU A 228 5.01 1.10 12.21
N VAL A 229 5.90 2.11 12.32
CA VAL A 229 6.54 2.48 13.60
C VAL A 229 5.50 2.94 14.61
N ALA A 230 4.50 3.74 14.19
CA ALA A 230 3.40 4.16 15.05
C ALA A 230 2.59 2.95 15.57
N LEU A 231 2.27 1.99 14.71
CA LEU A 231 1.59 0.75 15.08
C LEU A 231 2.44 -0.12 16.02
N PHE A 232 3.74 -0.22 15.78
CA PHE A 232 4.65 -0.96 16.67
C PHE A 232 4.65 -0.37 18.08
N PHE A 233 4.75 0.95 18.20
CA PHE A 233 4.68 1.62 19.49
C PHE A 233 3.29 1.52 20.14
N LEU A 234 2.22 1.49 19.33
CA LEU A 234 0.87 1.26 19.86
C LEU A 234 0.72 -0.14 20.47
N VAL A 235 1.18 -1.17 19.74
CA VAL A 235 1.11 -2.58 20.17
C VAL A 235 2.00 -2.84 21.38
N THR A 236 3.15 -2.15 21.48
CA THR A 236 4.08 -2.24 22.61
C THR A 236 3.75 -1.28 23.76
N ASN A 237 2.55 -0.67 23.73
CA ASN A 237 2.03 0.20 24.80
C ASN A 237 2.92 1.44 25.08
N ARG A 238 3.40 2.10 24.01
CA ARG A 238 4.16 3.35 24.08
C ARG A 238 3.40 4.48 23.34
N PRO A 239 2.30 4.99 23.92
CA PRO A 239 1.35 5.84 23.19
C PRO A 239 1.93 7.20 22.77
N ALA A 240 2.84 7.81 23.50
CA ALA A 240 3.48 9.07 23.11
C ALA A 240 4.34 8.90 21.84
N LEU A 241 5.19 7.85 21.80
CA LEU A 241 6.00 7.53 20.60
C LEU A 241 5.11 7.13 19.42
N SER A 242 4.02 6.41 19.70
CA SER A 242 3.03 6.02 18.69
C SER A 242 2.41 7.24 18.03
N MET A 243 1.95 8.23 18.80
CA MET A 243 1.32 9.43 18.27
C MET A 243 2.33 10.36 17.59
N GLY A 244 3.58 10.42 18.08
CA GLY A 244 4.67 11.11 17.39
C GLY A 244 4.97 10.51 16.02
N ALA A 245 5.11 9.20 15.93
CA ALA A 245 5.34 8.50 14.66
C ALA A 245 4.13 8.63 13.70
N LEU A 246 2.89 8.63 14.22
CA LEU A 246 1.69 8.87 13.42
C LEU A 246 1.67 10.30 12.86
N ALA A 247 2.12 11.30 13.64
CA ALA A 247 2.25 12.67 13.14
C ALA A 247 3.26 12.75 12.00
N LEU A 248 4.42 12.08 12.11
CA LEU A 248 5.40 12.00 11.01
C LEU A 248 4.82 11.30 9.78
N SER A 249 4.00 10.27 9.97
CA SER A 249 3.33 9.61 8.86
C SER A 249 2.34 10.54 8.14
N PHE A 250 1.53 11.28 8.88
CA PHE A 250 0.63 12.29 8.32
C PHE A 250 1.39 13.42 7.62
N LEU A 251 2.50 13.86 8.21
CA LEU A 251 3.39 14.89 7.65
C LEU A 251 4.14 14.40 6.40
N SER A 252 4.11 13.11 6.11
CA SER A 252 4.65 12.54 4.88
C SER A 252 3.58 12.37 3.79
N LYS A 253 2.35 11.99 4.16
CA LYS A 253 1.20 11.84 3.27
C LYS A 253 -0.09 11.93 4.07
N PHE A 254 -1.17 12.45 3.51
CA PHE A 254 -2.40 12.73 4.27
C PHE A 254 -3.21 11.50 4.68
N PHE A 255 -3.13 10.38 3.94
CA PHE A 255 -3.97 9.21 4.20
C PHE A 255 -3.90 8.66 5.64
N PRO A 256 -2.77 8.73 6.38
CA PRO A 256 -2.69 8.20 7.74
C PRO A 256 -3.63 8.87 8.75
N VAL A 257 -4.15 10.07 8.47
CA VAL A 257 -5.12 10.74 9.36
C VAL A 257 -6.39 9.92 9.52
N LEU A 258 -6.83 9.20 8.49
CA LEU A 258 -7.99 8.32 8.55
C LEU A 258 -7.79 7.17 9.56
N LEU A 259 -6.55 6.81 9.80
CA LEU A 259 -6.18 5.74 10.72
C LEU A 259 -6.06 6.22 12.16
N LEU A 260 -6.02 7.55 12.41
CA LEU A 260 -6.00 8.14 13.76
C LEU A 260 -7.10 7.58 14.65
N VAL A 261 -8.30 7.36 14.08
CA VAL A 261 -9.44 6.81 14.82
C VAL A 261 -9.14 5.45 15.46
N THR A 262 -8.28 4.64 14.87
CA THR A 262 -7.88 3.32 15.40
C THR A 262 -7.00 3.44 16.65
N PHE A 263 -6.42 4.61 16.89
CA PHE A 263 -5.54 4.93 18.01
C PHE A 263 -6.29 5.57 19.18
N LEU A 264 -7.35 6.35 18.93
CA LEU A 264 -8.00 7.24 19.91
C LEU A 264 -8.44 6.53 21.20
N LYS A 265 -8.87 5.27 21.12
CA LYS A 265 -9.27 4.50 22.31
C LYS A 265 -8.10 4.00 23.17
N ARG A 266 -6.86 4.12 22.68
CA ARG A 266 -5.64 3.60 23.30
C ARG A 266 -4.67 4.69 23.71
N VAL A 267 -5.01 5.95 23.46
CA VAL A 267 -4.19 7.13 23.74
C VAL A 267 -4.96 8.13 24.61
N ARG A 268 -4.25 8.97 25.36
CA ARG A 268 -4.83 10.07 26.15
C ARG A 268 -4.89 11.33 25.30
N LEU A 269 -5.71 12.30 25.69
CA LEU A 269 -5.82 13.59 25.00
C LEU A 269 -4.45 14.31 24.88
N ALA A 270 -3.58 14.21 25.88
CA ALA A 270 -2.23 14.75 25.82
C ALA A 270 -1.39 14.20 24.64
N HIS A 271 -1.59 12.93 24.27
CA HIS A 271 -0.89 12.33 23.12
C HIS A 271 -1.47 12.84 21.79
N VAL A 272 -2.78 13.13 21.74
CA VAL A 272 -3.41 13.82 20.60
C VAL A 272 -2.89 15.25 20.48
N GLY A 273 -2.69 15.93 21.64
CA GLY A 273 -2.02 17.23 21.67
C GLY A 273 -0.60 17.19 21.13
N LEU A 274 0.19 16.15 21.44
CA LEU A 274 1.52 15.94 20.87
C LEU A 274 1.47 15.75 19.34
N PHE A 275 0.52 14.95 18.83
CA PHE A 275 0.29 14.78 17.39
C PHE A 275 0.04 16.13 16.71
N ALA A 276 -0.89 16.92 17.25
CA ALA A 276 -1.23 18.24 16.70
C ALA A 276 -0.06 19.23 16.78
N ALA A 277 0.66 19.23 17.91
CA ALA A 277 1.81 20.10 18.11
C ALA A 277 2.96 19.82 17.12
N LEU A 278 3.23 18.54 16.83
CA LEU A 278 4.22 18.16 15.84
C LEU A 278 3.81 18.58 14.43
N ILE A 279 2.54 18.38 14.04
CA ILE A 279 2.04 18.85 12.75
C ILE A 279 2.24 20.37 12.64
N PHE A 280 1.80 21.13 13.64
CA PHE A 280 1.95 22.57 13.65
C PHE A 280 3.43 22.99 13.54
N ALA A 281 4.32 22.35 14.32
CA ALA A 281 5.76 22.67 14.31
C ALA A 281 6.40 22.50 12.93
N PHE A 282 6.01 21.48 12.16
CA PHE A 282 6.54 21.30 10.81
C PHE A 282 5.97 22.30 9.79
N TYR A 283 4.71 22.72 9.95
CA TYR A 283 4.11 23.73 9.10
C TYR A 283 4.64 25.15 9.36
N ILE A 284 5.27 25.41 10.52
CA ILE A 284 5.88 26.74 10.85
C ILE A 284 6.84 27.19 9.75
N ALA A 285 7.62 26.27 9.17
CA ALA A 285 8.59 26.58 8.11
C ALA A 285 7.97 27.10 6.80
N TYR A 286 6.65 26.99 6.64
CA TYR A 286 5.92 27.32 5.41
C TYR A 286 4.76 28.29 5.64
N LEU A 287 4.69 28.94 6.82
CA LEU A 287 3.57 29.84 7.18
C LEU A 287 3.48 31.08 6.30
N ASP A 288 4.56 31.46 5.63
CA ASP A 288 4.59 32.54 4.65
C ASP A 288 3.68 32.27 3.43
N ALA A 289 3.33 31.01 3.14
CA ALA A 289 2.31 30.65 2.16
C ALA A 289 0.89 31.10 2.58
N GLY A 290 0.65 31.35 3.87
CA GLY A 290 -0.67 31.78 4.37
C GLY A 290 -1.79 30.81 3.99
N LEU A 291 -2.82 31.32 3.30
CA LEU A 291 -3.99 30.53 2.87
C LEU A 291 -3.66 29.56 1.71
N HIS A 292 -2.54 29.74 1.02
CA HIS A 292 -2.11 28.90 -0.11
C HIS A 292 -1.56 27.53 0.33
N LEU A 293 -1.28 27.31 1.62
CA LEU A 293 -0.76 26.05 2.17
C LEU A 293 -1.54 24.79 1.74
N LEU A 294 -2.81 24.94 1.40
CA LEU A 294 -3.67 23.81 1.03
C LEU A 294 -4.13 23.86 -0.44
N ASP A 295 -3.67 24.80 -1.23
CA ASP A 295 -4.15 24.97 -2.61
C ASP A 295 -3.82 23.77 -3.49
N GLY A 296 -2.60 23.24 -3.42
CA GLY A 296 -2.22 22.03 -4.13
C GLY A 296 -3.11 20.83 -3.76
N ALA A 297 -3.34 20.61 -2.45
CA ALA A 297 -4.22 19.54 -1.98
C ALA A 297 -5.68 19.73 -2.41
N ARG A 298 -6.20 20.97 -2.41
CA ARG A 298 -7.54 21.30 -2.91
C ARG A 298 -7.65 21.08 -4.42
N ASN A 299 -6.66 21.52 -5.20
CA ASN A 299 -6.62 21.32 -6.65
C ASN A 299 -6.62 19.81 -6.96
N TYR A 300 -5.77 19.03 -6.26
CA TYR A 300 -5.73 17.60 -6.40
C TYR A 300 -7.10 16.95 -6.10
N ALA A 301 -7.72 17.29 -4.98
CA ALA A 301 -9.03 16.77 -4.61
C ALA A 301 -10.12 17.16 -5.62
N ARG A 302 -10.04 18.36 -6.20
CA ARG A 302 -11.04 18.86 -7.16
C ARG A 302 -10.87 18.29 -8.55
N ASP A 303 -9.65 18.17 -9.05
CA ASP A 303 -9.40 18.00 -10.49
C ASP A 303 -8.94 16.57 -10.84
N TRP A 304 -8.25 15.87 -9.93
CA TRP A 304 -7.70 14.55 -10.21
C TRP A 304 -8.77 13.45 -10.19
N VAL A 305 -8.86 12.71 -11.29
CA VAL A 305 -9.63 11.46 -11.40
C VAL A 305 -8.80 10.48 -12.20
N ASN A 306 -8.36 9.40 -11.57
CA ASN A 306 -7.57 8.38 -12.23
C ASN A 306 -7.82 7.01 -11.60
N ASN A 307 -8.14 6.01 -12.41
CA ASN A 307 -8.30 4.61 -11.99
C ASN A 307 -9.34 4.40 -10.85
N GLY A 308 -10.33 5.29 -10.73
CA GLY A 308 -11.41 5.13 -9.74
C GLY A 308 -12.32 3.96 -10.10
N SER A 309 -12.62 3.08 -9.15
CA SER A 309 -13.47 1.90 -9.37
C SER A 309 -14.92 2.12 -8.91
N LEU A 310 -15.23 1.86 -7.63
CA LEU A 310 -16.57 2.12 -7.08
C LEU A 310 -16.95 3.60 -7.15
N PHE A 311 -15.97 4.49 -7.14
CA PHE A 311 -16.25 5.93 -7.26
C PHE A 311 -17.02 6.28 -8.54
N HIS A 312 -16.69 5.63 -9.67
CA HIS A 312 -17.43 5.86 -10.92
C HIS A 312 -18.92 5.49 -10.78
N LEU A 313 -19.22 4.38 -10.09
CA LEU A 313 -20.59 3.98 -9.78
C LEU A 313 -21.28 5.00 -8.83
N LEU A 314 -20.58 5.40 -7.76
CA LEU A 314 -21.11 6.37 -6.80
C LEU A 314 -21.41 7.72 -7.46
N ARG A 315 -20.51 8.19 -8.32
CA ARG A 315 -20.70 9.42 -9.11
C ARG A 315 -21.91 9.30 -10.05
N HIS A 316 -22.08 8.15 -10.70
CA HIS A 316 -23.22 7.91 -11.59
C HIS A 316 -24.55 7.91 -10.81
N VAL A 317 -24.61 7.20 -9.69
CA VAL A 317 -25.82 7.15 -8.82
C VAL A 317 -26.15 8.51 -8.23
N ALA A 318 -25.15 9.28 -7.84
CA ALA A 318 -25.34 10.63 -7.26
C ALA A 318 -25.62 11.71 -8.30
N GLY A 319 -25.42 11.43 -9.59
CA GLY A 319 -25.57 12.39 -10.68
C GLY A 319 -24.50 13.51 -10.71
N SER A 320 -23.55 13.51 -9.77
CA SER A 320 -22.48 14.51 -9.69
C SER A 320 -21.23 13.94 -9.02
N ARG A 321 -20.06 14.57 -9.26
CA ARG A 321 -18.79 14.23 -8.59
C ARG A 321 -18.91 14.46 -7.07
N VAL A 322 -19.36 15.64 -6.67
CA VAL A 322 -19.49 16.01 -5.25
C VAL A 322 -20.45 15.04 -4.53
N GLY A 323 -21.56 14.67 -5.17
CA GLY A 323 -22.48 13.67 -4.61
C GLY A 323 -21.79 12.29 -4.42
N GLY A 324 -21.00 11.85 -5.39
CA GLY A 324 -20.21 10.61 -5.29
C GLY A 324 -19.19 10.67 -4.15
N GLU A 325 -18.47 11.79 -3.98
CA GLU A 325 -17.53 12.03 -2.90
C GLU A 325 -18.20 12.03 -1.52
N LEU A 326 -19.39 12.64 -1.40
CA LEU A 326 -20.17 12.61 -0.16
C LEU A 326 -20.62 11.19 0.20
N ILE A 327 -21.11 10.41 -0.76
CA ILE A 327 -21.46 9.01 -0.51
C ILE A 327 -20.24 8.21 -0.08
N ALA A 328 -19.09 8.36 -0.76
CA ALA A 328 -17.85 7.69 -0.40
C ALA A 328 -17.41 8.05 1.04
N ALA A 329 -17.46 9.33 1.40
CA ALA A 329 -17.16 9.81 2.74
C ALA A 329 -18.08 9.21 3.80
N LEU A 330 -19.41 9.17 3.54
CA LEU A 330 -20.39 8.56 4.44
C LEU A 330 -20.16 7.07 4.64
N VAL A 331 -19.81 6.33 3.57
CA VAL A 331 -19.45 4.89 3.66
C VAL A 331 -18.19 4.69 4.51
N LEU A 332 -17.17 5.52 4.32
CA LEU A 332 -15.95 5.47 5.13
C LEU A 332 -16.22 5.82 6.60
N LEU A 333 -17.02 6.84 6.87
CA LEU A 333 -17.42 7.20 8.24
C LEU A 333 -18.23 6.07 8.91
N ALA A 334 -19.13 5.43 8.16
CA ALA A 334 -19.88 4.27 8.67
C ALA A 334 -18.93 3.09 8.97
N ALA A 335 -17.93 2.82 8.12
CA ALA A 335 -16.91 1.81 8.36
C ALA A 335 -16.08 2.13 9.60
N ILE A 336 -15.65 3.38 9.77
CA ILE A 336 -14.94 3.87 10.97
C ILE A 336 -15.79 3.64 12.22
N GLY A 337 -17.06 4.06 12.21
CA GLY A 337 -17.99 3.89 13.33
C GLY A 337 -18.21 2.40 13.67
N TYR A 338 -18.35 1.55 12.66
CA TYR A 338 -18.49 0.11 12.83
C TYR A 338 -17.24 -0.52 13.46
N LEU A 339 -16.05 -0.22 12.93
CA LEU A 339 -14.77 -0.73 13.45
C LEU A 339 -14.53 -0.26 14.89
N ALA A 340 -14.85 1.01 15.17
CA ALA A 340 -14.77 1.58 16.51
C ALA A 340 -15.75 0.89 17.49
N LYS A 341 -17.01 0.64 17.08
CA LYS A 341 -18.01 -0.09 17.89
C LYS A 341 -17.57 -1.52 18.18
N LYS A 342 -17.02 -2.20 17.18
CA LYS A 342 -16.51 -3.59 17.28
C LYS A 342 -15.16 -3.70 17.97
N GLN A 343 -14.53 -2.60 18.35
CA GLN A 343 -13.18 -2.55 18.92
C GLN A 343 -12.15 -3.33 18.09
N ALA A 344 -12.23 -3.18 16.76
CA ALA A 344 -11.39 -3.93 15.83
C ALA A 344 -9.89 -3.74 16.16
N PRO A 345 -9.06 -4.80 16.01
CA PRO A 345 -7.61 -4.67 16.14
C PRO A 345 -7.07 -3.59 15.19
N PRO A 346 -6.11 -2.73 15.62
CA PRO A 346 -5.62 -1.62 14.81
C PRO A 346 -5.12 -2.03 13.41
N LEU A 347 -4.39 -3.14 13.30
CA LEU A 347 -3.90 -3.65 12.03
C LEU A 347 -5.03 -4.08 11.08
N LEU A 348 -6.09 -4.71 11.61
CA LEU A 348 -7.28 -5.06 10.82
C LEU A 348 -8.03 -3.81 10.37
N ALA A 349 -8.24 -2.87 11.30
CA ALA A 349 -8.89 -1.61 10.98
C ALA A 349 -8.09 -0.82 9.93
N SER A 350 -6.77 -0.83 10.00
CA SER A 350 -5.90 -0.21 9.00
C SER A 350 -6.07 -0.84 7.61
N LEU A 351 -6.11 -2.18 7.51
CA LEU A 351 -6.38 -2.87 6.23
C LEU A 351 -7.74 -2.47 5.64
N VAL A 352 -8.79 -2.48 6.49
CA VAL A 352 -10.16 -2.16 6.03
C VAL A 352 -10.27 -0.71 5.59
N LEU A 353 -9.68 0.23 6.33
CA LEU A 353 -9.77 1.66 6.02
C LEU A 353 -8.91 2.04 4.82
N THR A 354 -7.65 1.57 4.73
CA THR A 354 -6.81 1.84 3.55
C THR A 354 -7.42 1.22 2.30
N GLY A 355 -7.89 -0.02 2.39
CA GLY A 355 -8.59 -0.68 1.29
C GLY A 355 -9.89 0.03 0.90
N GLY A 356 -10.69 0.46 1.88
CA GLY A 356 -11.91 1.23 1.63
C GLY A 356 -11.64 2.54 0.92
N VAL A 357 -10.61 3.28 1.33
CA VAL A 357 -10.17 4.50 0.64
C VAL A 357 -9.81 4.22 -0.81
N LEU A 358 -8.99 3.20 -1.07
CA LEU A 358 -8.54 2.85 -2.42
C LEU A 358 -9.70 2.47 -3.35
N LEU A 359 -10.72 1.76 -2.84
CA LEU A 359 -11.88 1.37 -3.63
C LEU A 359 -12.89 2.51 -3.84
N LEU A 360 -12.97 3.47 -2.91
CA LEU A 360 -13.93 4.57 -2.92
C LEU A 360 -13.34 5.89 -3.45
N SER A 361 -12.03 5.97 -3.61
CA SER A 361 -11.34 7.18 -4.11
C SER A 361 -11.63 7.44 -5.59
N PRO A 362 -11.78 8.71 -6.01
CA PRO A 362 -11.74 9.08 -7.42
C PRO A 362 -10.37 8.79 -8.06
N THR A 363 -9.32 8.71 -7.25
CA THR A 363 -7.95 8.50 -7.71
C THR A 363 -7.30 7.36 -6.96
N ALA A 364 -6.85 6.32 -7.68
CA ALA A 364 -6.18 5.14 -7.14
C ALA A 364 -5.05 4.69 -8.08
N TYR A 365 -3.91 5.37 -8.01
CA TYR A 365 -2.73 4.98 -8.76
C TYR A 365 -2.20 3.61 -8.28
N PRO A 366 -1.50 2.83 -9.14
CA PRO A 366 -0.97 1.52 -8.78
C PRO A 366 -0.14 1.52 -7.48
N TRP A 367 0.69 2.52 -7.26
CA TRP A 367 1.52 2.63 -6.05
C TRP A 367 0.74 2.95 -4.77
N TYR A 368 -0.49 3.48 -4.84
CA TYR A 368 -1.31 3.70 -3.64
C TYR A 368 -1.73 2.39 -2.98
N PHE A 369 -1.83 1.29 -3.74
CA PHE A 369 -2.15 -0.03 -3.16
C PHE A 369 -1.08 -0.51 -2.18
N THR A 370 0.15 0.04 -2.24
CA THR A 370 1.20 -0.23 -1.24
C THR A 370 0.79 0.13 0.19
N TRP A 371 -0.20 1.02 0.39
CA TRP A 371 -0.69 1.39 1.72
C TRP A 371 -1.41 0.26 2.45
N SER A 372 -2.00 -0.68 1.72
CA SER A 372 -2.73 -1.83 2.27
C SER A 372 -1.87 -3.09 2.43
N ILE A 373 -0.80 -3.22 1.62
CA ILE A 373 0.01 -4.44 1.53
C ILE A 373 0.70 -4.85 2.84
N PRO A 374 1.22 -3.95 3.70
CA PRO A 374 1.84 -4.33 4.97
C PRO A 374 0.94 -5.18 5.87
N PHE A 375 -0.37 -4.94 5.82
CA PHE A 375 -1.36 -5.64 6.65
C PHE A 375 -1.62 -7.08 6.18
N LEU A 376 -1.24 -7.42 4.95
CA LEU A 376 -1.34 -8.79 4.42
C LEU A 376 -0.39 -9.76 5.13
N CYS A 377 0.66 -9.25 5.78
CA CYS A 377 1.51 -10.04 6.67
C CYS A 377 0.74 -10.62 7.87
N PHE A 378 -0.35 -9.95 8.29
CA PHE A 378 -1.18 -10.33 9.43
C PHE A 378 -2.50 -10.96 8.99
N TYR A 379 -3.08 -10.46 7.93
CA TYR A 379 -4.39 -10.82 7.37
C TYR A 379 -4.24 -11.12 5.87
N PRO A 380 -3.75 -12.32 5.48
CA PRO A 380 -3.52 -12.68 4.08
C PRO A 380 -4.86 -12.89 3.36
N SER A 381 -5.51 -11.78 3.03
CA SER A 381 -6.77 -11.75 2.29
C SER A 381 -6.53 -11.99 0.81
N GLY A 382 -7.18 -13.01 0.22
CA GLY A 382 -7.06 -13.30 -1.21
C GLY A 382 -7.51 -12.13 -2.09
N ALA A 383 -8.54 -11.37 -1.69
CA ALA A 383 -8.97 -10.18 -2.41
C ALA A 383 -7.84 -9.13 -2.51
N TRP A 384 -7.19 -8.82 -1.39
CA TRP A 384 -6.12 -7.82 -1.35
C TRP A 384 -4.81 -8.33 -1.93
N LEU A 385 -4.53 -9.64 -1.87
CA LEU A 385 -3.42 -10.27 -2.60
C LEU A 385 -3.64 -10.15 -4.11
N LEU A 386 -4.85 -10.44 -4.60
CA LEU A 386 -5.20 -10.23 -6.01
C LEU A 386 -5.06 -8.75 -6.39
N MET A 387 -5.65 -7.85 -5.60
CA MET A 387 -5.57 -6.41 -5.87
C MET A 387 -4.12 -5.92 -5.95
N SER A 388 -3.24 -6.39 -5.07
CA SER A 388 -1.82 -6.02 -5.10
C SER A 388 -1.07 -6.53 -6.34
N VAL A 389 -1.65 -7.45 -7.11
CA VAL A 389 -1.11 -7.94 -8.39
C VAL A 389 -1.81 -7.28 -9.56
N THR A 390 -3.15 -7.22 -9.54
CA THR A 390 -3.91 -6.68 -10.67
C THR A 390 -3.82 -5.16 -10.77
N SER A 391 -3.44 -4.44 -9.69
CA SER A 391 -3.22 -2.99 -9.72
C SER A 391 -2.21 -2.53 -10.76
N VAL A 392 -1.31 -3.40 -11.24
CA VAL A 392 -0.39 -3.11 -12.34
C VAL A 392 -1.13 -2.76 -13.65
N LEU A 393 -2.39 -3.22 -13.81
CA LEU A 393 -3.22 -2.86 -14.96
C LEU A 393 -3.57 -1.36 -14.97
N GLY A 394 -3.46 -0.69 -13.83
CA GLY A 394 -3.58 0.77 -13.73
C GLY A 394 -2.49 1.55 -14.50
N TYR A 395 -1.44 0.88 -14.99
CA TYR A 395 -0.46 1.48 -15.90
C TYR A 395 -0.88 1.41 -17.38
N THR A 396 -1.97 0.73 -17.74
CA THR A 396 -2.41 0.60 -19.15
C THR A 396 -2.69 1.92 -19.86
N PRO A 397 -3.09 3.05 -19.22
CA PRO A 397 -3.22 4.33 -19.91
C PRO A 397 -1.91 4.85 -20.54
N ALA A 398 -0.75 4.46 -20.00
CA ALA A 398 0.53 4.82 -20.61
C ALA A 398 0.70 4.26 -22.05
N ILE A 399 0.04 3.14 -22.37
CA ILE A 399 0.02 2.57 -23.75
C ILE A 399 -0.64 3.55 -24.73
N SER A 400 -1.78 4.12 -24.33
CA SER A 400 -2.51 5.09 -25.16
C SER A 400 -1.72 6.40 -25.29
N TYR A 401 -1.10 6.84 -24.21
CA TYR A 401 -0.27 8.05 -24.19
C TYR A 401 0.95 7.92 -25.11
N GLY A 402 1.66 6.79 -25.07
CA GLY A 402 2.77 6.50 -26.00
C GLY A 402 2.35 6.43 -27.46
N ALA A 403 1.05 6.17 -27.75
CA ALA A 403 0.46 6.24 -29.07
C ALA A 403 -0.08 7.64 -29.44
N GLY A 404 0.14 8.66 -28.62
CA GLY A 404 -0.34 10.03 -28.83
C GLY A 404 -1.83 10.24 -28.50
N GLU A 405 -2.47 9.30 -27.80
CA GLU A 405 -3.86 9.41 -27.35
C GLU A 405 -3.94 9.89 -25.89
N PRO A 406 -5.06 10.49 -25.46
CA PRO A 406 -5.24 10.87 -24.07
C PRO A 406 -5.18 9.67 -23.12
N LEU A 407 -4.61 9.87 -21.91
CA LEU A 407 -4.61 8.89 -20.83
C LEU A 407 -6.04 8.48 -20.46
N LYS A 408 -6.47 7.27 -20.84
CA LYS A 408 -7.81 6.75 -20.52
C LYS A 408 -7.75 5.30 -20.07
N HIS A 409 -8.45 5.01 -18.98
CA HIS A 409 -8.70 3.64 -18.55
C HIS A 409 -9.84 3.04 -19.38
N SER A 410 -9.61 1.90 -20.03
CA SER A 410 -10.68 1.15 -20.67
C SER A 410 -11.52 0.42 -19.61
N LEU A 411 -12.85 0.30 -19.86
CA LEU A 411 -13.74 -0.47 -18.96
C LEU A 411 -13.28 -1.92 -18.82
N LEU A 412 -12.71 -2.50 -19.89
CA LEU A 412 -12.17 -3.85 -19.86
C LEU A 412 -11.02 -3.95 -18.84
N MET A 413 -10.06 -3.03 -18.88
CA MET A 413 -8.89 -3.03 -17.98
C MET A 413 -9.31 -2.79 -16.53
N LEU A 414 -10.21 -1.84 -16.28
CA LEU A 414 -10.81 -1.64 -14.94
C LEU A 414 -11.54 -2.90 -14.46
N SER A 415 -12.26 -3.59 -15.35
CA SER A 415 -12.95 -4.84 -14.99
C SER A 415 -12.00 -5.98 -14.68
N LEU A 416 -10.87 -6.08 -15.38
CA LEU A 416 -9.83 -7.08 -15.11
C LEU A 416 -9.06 -6.74 -13.83
N GLU A 417 -8.83 -5.47 -13.53
CA GLU A 417 -8.14 -5.01 -12.33
C GLU A 417 -8.97 -5.25 -11.06
N TYR A 418 -10.21 -4.75 -11.05
CA TYR A 418 -11.07 -4.73 -9.85
C TYR A 418 -12.08 -5.88 -9.78
N GLY A 419 -12.51 -6.41 -10.91
CA GLY A 419 -13.56 -7.45 -10.99
C GLY A 419 -13.25 -8.68 -10.15
N PRO A 420 -12.07 -9.31 -10.28
CA PRO A 420 -11.71 -10.47 -9.45
C PRO A 420 -11.73 -10.19 -7.95
N VAL A 421 -11.37 -8.97 -7.55
CA VAL A 421 -11.38 -8.52 -6.15
C VAL A 421 -12.81 -8.42 -5.63
N TYR A 422 -13.72 -7.82 -6.40
CA TYR A 422 -15.13 -7.71 -6.00
C TYR A 422 -15.83 -9.06 -5.94
N VAL A 423 -15.55 -9.93 -6.91
CA VAL A 423 -16.08 -11.32 -6.90
C VAL A 423 -15.61 -12.05 -5.64
N TRP A 424 -14.33 -11.92 -5.29
CA TRP A 424 -13.77 -12.53 -4.08
C TRP A 424 -14.40 -11.97 -2.79
N LEU A 425 -14.53 -10.65 -2.69
CA LEU A 425 -15.17 -10.00 -1.54
C LEU A 425 -16.64 -10.41 -1.40
N ALA A 426 -17.38 -10.45 -2.51
CA ALA A 426 -18.79 -10.88 -2.53
C ALA A 426 -18.94 -12.35 -2.14
N TYR A 427 -18.07 -13.24 -2.65
CA TYR A 427 -18.05 -14.66 -2.29
C TYR A 427 -17.82 -14.85 -0.79
N HIS A 428 -16.81 -14.19 -0.22
CA HIS A 428 -16.53 -14.30 1.22
C HIS A 428 -17.66 -13.75 2.10
N TRP A 429 -18.27 -12.64 1.69
CA TRP A 429 -19.43 -12.11 2.38
C TRP A 429 -20.62 -13.08 2.34
N TRP A 430 -20.87 -13.71 1.20
CA TRP A 430 -21.94 -14.69 1.04
C TRP A 430 -21.70 -15.96 1.90
N VAL A 431 -20.46 -16.49 1.91
CA VAL A 431 -20.08 -17.63 2.76
C VAL A 431 -20.26 -17.29 4.24
N ALA A 432 -19.79 -16.11 4.69
CA ALA A 432 -19.93 -15.68 6.07
C ALA A 432 -21.39 -15.58 6.53
N ARG A 433 -22.29 -15.08 5.68
CA ARG A 433 -23.72 -15.03 6.00
C ARG A 433 -24.35 -16.43 6.12
N ARG A 434 -23.93 -17.40 5.31
CA ARG A 434 -24.45 -18.76 5.40
C ARG A 434 -24.03 -19.46 6.70
N THR A 435 -22.81 -19.23 7.18
CA THR A 435 -22.35 -19.78 8.47
C THR A 435 -23.08 -19.16 9.67
N GLU A 436 -23.40 -17.87 9.62
CA GLU A 436 -24.21 -17.20 10.64
C GLU A 436 -25.69 -17.70 10.67
N LEU A 437 -26.21 -18.13 9.53
CA LEU A 437 -27.60 -18.62 9.40
C LEU A 437 -27.76 -20.12 9.69
N SER A 438 -26.68 -20.87 9.91
CA SER A 438 -26.70 -22.32 10.17
C SER A 438 -25.91 -22.69 11.43
N PRO A 439 -26.25 -22.14 12.61
CA PRO A 439 -25.51 -22.46 13.84
C PRO A 439 -25.72 -23.86 14.39
N GLY A 440 -26.62 -24.67 13.80
CA GLY A 440 -27.04 -25.97 14.32
C GLY A 440 -26.49 -27.22 13.63
N LEU A 441 -25.76 -27.11 12.52
CA LEU A 441 -25.31 -28.30 11.77
C LEU A 441 -23.91 -28.82 12.21
N GLU A 442 -23.11 -28.05 12.88
CA GLU A 442 -21.81 -28.52 13.42
C GLU A 442 -21.94 -29.26 14.76
N GLU A 443 -22.96 -28.96 15.59
CA GLU A 443 -23.20 -29.71 16.83
C GLU A 443 -23.71 -31.14 16.57
N VAL A 444 -24.45 -31.36 15.48
CA VAL A 444 -24.93 -32.69 15.11
C VAL A 444 -23.80 -33.59 14.60
N GLY A 445 -22.77 -33.03 13.95
CA GLY A 445 -21.61 -33.78 13.44
C GLY A 445 -20.63 -34.21 14.55
N LEU A 446 -20.53 -33.49 15.65
CA LEU A 446 -19.65 -33.84 16.76
C LEU A 446 -20.30 -34.85 17.73
N SER A 447 -21.63 -34.91 17.81
CA SER A 447 -22.37 -35.91 18.57
C SER A 447 -22.26 -37.32 17.95
N ALA A 448 -22.26 -37.43 16.63
CA ALA A 448 -22.12 -38.73 15.93
C ALA A 448 -20.71 -39.35 16.01
N ALA A 449 -19.66 -38.53 16.21
CA ALA A 449 -18.29 -39.01 16.38
C ALA A 449 -17.96 -39.42 17.84
N GLY A 450 -18.72 -38.91 18.81
CA GLY A 450 -18.57 -39.25 20.22
C GLY A 450 -19.16 -40.62 20.60
N THR A 451 -20.19 -41.08 19.89
CA THR A 451 -20.92 -42.29 20.23
C THR A 451 -20.27 -43.60 19.69
N GLN A 452 -19.33 -43.49 18.74
CA GLN A 452 -18.60 -44.66 18.22
C GLN A 452 -17.36 -45.09 19.03
N ARG A 453 -16.97 -44.35 20.10
CA ARG A 453 -15.85 -44.73 20.98
C ARG A 453 -16.26 -45.42 22.28
N GLN A 454 -17.55 -45.65 22.51
CA GLN A 454 -18.03 -46.30 23.75
C GLN A 454 -18.44 -47.77 23.58
N PHE A 455 -18.22 -48.39 22.40
CA PHE A 455 -18.50 -49.80 22.15
C PHE A 455 -17.26 -50.60 21.70
N ALA A 456 -16.06 -50.19 22.11
CA ALA A 456 -14.83 -50.97 21.89
C ALA A 456 -13.96 -50.96 23.14
N GLU A 457 -14.49 -51.50 24.29
CA GLU A 457 -13.79 -52.09 25.41
C GLU A 457 -14.46 -53.42 25.79
#